data_7f72368926a574cac2a51b6efafc1491
#
_entry.id   7f72368926a574cac2a51b6efafc1491
#
_cell.length_a   1.000
_cell.length_b   1.000
_cell.length_c   1.000
_cell.angle_alpha   90.00
_cell.angle_beta   90.00
_cell.angle_gamma   90.00
#
_symmetry.space_group_name_H-M   'P 1'
#
loop_
_entity.id
_entity.type
_entity.pdbx_description
1 polymer ?
#
loop_
_entity_poly.entity_id
_entity_poly.type
_entity_poly.pdbx_seq_one_letter_code
_entity_poly.pdbx_strand_id
1 'polypeptide(L)'
;SGINEKSKIINNLNNIDNIQFKFIQKTNENIEKGRCILAFPSKLKCSYEDKNEKELIVNKNMMAITQKRYGKTLFYPLSKSTFINILGKNELIKIINESSTIIDNYVNIIFIDKNNIKTLIKFDKKKFLLAGWTSFDQYNNKITFEIEITSVNQMINNNVFTLPRKG
;
A
#
# COMPACT_ATOMS: atom_id res chain seq x y z
N SER A 1 -20.13 -12.33 -10.46
CA SER A 1 -20.43 -10.99 -9.94
C SER A 1 -19.47 -10.49 -8.87
N GLY A 2 -18.73 -11.36 -8.20
CA GLY A 2 -17.74 -10.99 -7.19
C GLY A 2 -18.31 -10.64 -5.82
N ILE A 3 -19.61 -10.86 -5.56
CA ILE A 3 -20.23 -10.56 -4.26
C ILE A 3 -19.62 -11.41 -3.15
N ASN A 4 -19.45 -12.70 -3.38
CA ASN A 4 -18.85 -13.61 -2.39
C ASN A 4 -17.39 -13.25 -2.12
N GLU A 5 -16.65 -12.93 -3.16
CA GLU A 5 -15.24 -12.53 -3.08
C GLU A 5 -15.09 -11.22 -2.30
N LYS A 6 -15.93 -10.22 -2.59
CA LYS A 6 -15.94 -8.97 -1.84
C LYS A 6 -16.21 -9.18 -0.36
N SER A 7 -17.19 -10.02 -0.04
CA SER A 7 -17.54 -10.34 1.36
C SER A 7 -16.37 -10.97 2.10
N LYS A 8 -15.65 -11.89 1.47
CA LYS A 8 -14.49 -12.55 2.07
C LYS A 8 -13.32 -11.58 2.27
N ILE A 9 -13.08 -10.70 1.30
CA ILE A 9 -12.06 -9.66 1.42
C ILE A 9 -12.38 -8.72 2.58
N ILE A 10 -13.62 -8.25 2.66
CA ILE A 10 -14.05 -7.32 3.71
C ILE A 10 -13.97 -7.98 5.09
N ASN A 11 -14.38 -9.26 5.18
CA ASN A 11 -14.27 -10.00 6.43
C ASN A 11 -12.80 -10.10 6.90
N ASN A 12 -11.87 -10.38 5.98
CA ASN A 12 -10.45 -10.38 6.31
C ASN A 12 -9.98 -9.01 6.79
N LEU A 13 -10.34 -7.94 6.07
CA LEU A 13 -9.96 -6.58 6.45
C LEU A 13 -10.46 -6.20 7.83
N ASN A 14 -11.67 -6.60 8.18
CA ASN A 14 -12.23 -6.34 9.50
C ASN A 14 -11.46 -7.03 10.63
N ASN A 15 -10.75 -8.10 10.33
CA ASN A 15 -9.98 -8.87 11.30
C ASN A 15 -8.48 -8.60 11.26
N ILE A 16 -8.03 -7.68 10.40
CA ILE A 16 -6.61 -7.34 10.25
C ILE A 16 -6.36 -5.97 10.87
N ASP A 17 -5.43 -5.92 11.82
CA ASP A 17 -4.92 -4.67 12.40
C ASP A 17 -3.62 -4.25 11.74
N ASN A 18 -2.78 -5.22 11.41
CA ASN A 18 -1.50 -4.95 10.75
C ASN A 18 -1.07 -6.12 9.88
N ILE A 19 -0.25 -5.81 8.87
CA ILE A 19 0.41 -6.79 8.03
C ILE A 19 1.87 -6.40 7.83
N GLN A 20 2.69 -7.41 7.60
CA GLN A 20 4.05 -7.21 7.10
C GLN A 20 4.14 -7.89 5.74
N PHE A 21 4.84 -7.27 4.81
CA PHE A 21 4.95 -7.80 3.46
C PHE A 21 6.25 -7.42 2.79
N LYS A 22 6.67 -8.26 1.85
CA LYS A 22 7.69 -7.94 0.86
C LYS A 22 7.02 -7.35 -0.35
N PHE A 23 7.70 -6.45 -1.06
CA PHE A 23 7.14 -5.86 -2.27
C PHE A 23 8.15 -5.80 -3.41
N ILE A 24 7.61 -5.75 -4.62
CA ILE A 24 8.32 -5.39 -5.84
C ILE A 24 7.51 -4.28 -6.49
N GLN A 25 8.11 -3.12 -6.68
CA GLN A 25 7.50 -1.97 -7.35
C GLN A 25 8.16 -1.80 -8.70
N LYS A 26 7.34 -1.69 -9.74
CA LYS A 26 7.80 -1.46 -11.10
C LYS A 26 7.21 -0.18 -11.65
N THR A 27 8.06 0.69 -12.18
CA THR A 27 7.66 1.92 -12.88
C THR A 27 8.53 2.01 -14.12
N ASN A 28 7.96 1.78 -15.29
CA ASN A 28 8.71 1.63 -16.55
C ASN A 28 9.77 0.53 -16.38
N GLU A 29 11.05 0.86 -16.58
CA GLU A 29 12.16 -0.09 -16.41
C GLU A 29 12.73 -0.11 -15.00
N ASN A 30 12.28 0.82 -14.14
CA ASN A 30 12.72 0.86 -12.75
C ASN A 30 12.04 -0.23 -11.93
N ILE A 31 12.86 -0.99 -11.21
CA ILE A 31 12.38 -2.01 -10.28
C ILE A 31 12.95 -1.69 -8.91
N GLU A 32 12.05 -1.55 -7.93
CA GLU A 32 12.42 -1.37 -6.53
C GLU A 32 11.85 -2.52 -5.72
N LYS A 33 12.60 -2.97 -4.73
CA LYS A 33 12.20 -4.06 -3.83
C LYS A 33 12.37 -3.62 -2.38
N GLY A 34 11.64 -4.24 -1.50
CA GLY A 34 11.78 -3.96 -0.08
C GLY A 34 10.76 -4.68 0.77
N ARG A 35 10.61 -4.18 1.98
CA ARG A 35 9.70 -4.72 2.99
C ARG A 35 8.94 -3.60 3.65
N CYS A 36 7.68 -3.87 3.96
CA CYS A 36 6.82 -2.90 4.64
C CYS A 36 6.15 -3.49 5.86
N ILE A 37 5.85 -2.61 6.81
CA ILE A 37 4.93 -2.85 7.92
C ILE A 37 3.78 -1.86 7.73
N LEU A 38 2.57 -2.38 7.65
CA LEU A 38 1.34 -1.57 7.55
C LEU A 38 0.52 -1.80 8.80
N ALA A 39 0.16 -0.75 9.51
CA ALA A 39 -0.76 -0.80 10.63
C ALA A 39 -1.92 0.17 10.38
N PHE A 40 -3.13 -0.36 10.40
CA PHE A 40 -4.33 0.46 10.26
C PHE A 40 -4.60 1.25 11.55
N PRO A 41 -5.08 2.49 11.46
CA PRO A 41 -5.14 3.29 10.24
C PRO A 41 -3.86 4.09 9.99
N SER A 42 -3.52 4.28 8.74
CA SER A 42 -2.58 5.33 8.28
C SER A 42 -1.15 5.27 8.81
N LYS A 43 -0.63 4.07 9.09
CA LYS A 43 0.76 3.88 9.50
C LYS A 43 1.45 2.90 8.59
N LEU A 44 2.59 3.30 8.05
CA LEU A 44 3.37 2.49 7.13
C LEU A 44 4.84 2.75 7.35
N LYS A 45 5.64 1.71 7.30
CA LYS A 45 7.09 1.83 7.21
C LYS A 45 7.58 0.86 6.15
N CYS A 46 8.30 1.39 5.15
CA CYS A 46 8.93 0.59 4.11
C CYS A 46 10.42 0.81 4.10
N SER A 47 11.17 -0.28 4.01
CA SER A 47 12.63 -0.26 3.86
C SER A 47 12.95 -0.83 2.48
N TYR A 48 13.64 -0.04 1.66
CA TYR A 48 13.98 -0.40 0.29
C TYR A 48 15.37 -1.03 0.22
N GLU A 49 15.52 -2.01 -0.66
CA GLU A 49 16.80 -2.66 -0.94
C GLU A 49 17.53 -1.85 -2.02
N ASP A 50 18.13 -0.73 -1.62
CA ASP A 50 18.90 0.12 -2.54
C ASP A 50 20.17 0.65 -1.89
N LYS A 51 21.06 1.25 -2.72
CA LYS A 51 22.34 1.80 -2.26
C LYS A 51 22.18 2.94 -1.26
N ASN A 52 21.07 3.69 -1.38
CA ASN A 52 20.83 4.88 -0.58
C ASN A 52 20.14 4.56 0.74
N GLU A 53 19.80 3.28 0.94
CA GLU A 53 19.07 2.84 2.14
C GLU A 53 17.79 3.65 2.32
N LYS A 54 16.99 3.75 1.25
CA LYS A 54 15.75 4.49 1.27
C LYS A 54 14.77 3.89 2.26
N GLU A 55 14.15 4.76 3.05
CA GLU A 55 13.10 4.39 4.00
C GLU A 55 11.92 5.33 3.82
N LEU A 56 10.73 4.77 3.82
CA LEU A 56 9.50 5.53 3.71
C LEU A 56 8.68 5.30 4.97
N ILE A 57 8.24 6.37 5.61
CA ILE A 57 7.36 6.29 6.78
C ILE A 57 6.14 7.15 6.53
N VAL A 58 4.97 6.56 6.75
CA VAL A 58 3.70 7.29 6.80
C VAL A 58 3.18 7.25 8.22
N ASN A 59 2.83 8.41 8.73
CA ASN A 59 2.09 8.52 9.98
C ASN A 59 1.02 9.59 9.80
N LYS A 60 -0.23 9.18 9.99
CA LYS A 60 -1.39 10.04 9.75
C LYS A 60 -1.41 10.51 8.29
N ASN A 61 -1.27 11.81 8.06
CA ASN A 61 -1.42 12.43 6.73
C ASN A 61 -0.10 12.80 6.09
N MET A 62 1.03 12.44 6.71
CA MET A 62 2.35 12.83 6.25
C MET A 62 3.18 11.62 5.87
N MET A 63 3.91 11.74 4.77
CA MET A 63 4.86 10.75 4.30
C MET A 63 6.26 11.36 4.31
N ALA A 64 7.21 10.65 4.92
CA ALA A 64 8.62 11.03 4.92
C ALA A 64 9.42 9.99 4.14
N ILE A 65 10.23 10.44 3.20
CA ILE A 65 11.16 9.59 2.46
C ILE A 65 12.57 10.01 2.84
N THR A 66 13.33 9.08 3.42
CA THR A 66 14.69 9.30 3.89
C THR A 66 15.65 8.47 3.08
N GLN A 67 16.70 9.09 2.57
CA GLN A 67 17.87 8.41 2.05
C GLN A 67 18.90 8.36 3.18
N LYS A 68 18.89 7.26 3.94
CA LYS A 68 19.70 7.13 5.17
C LYS A 68 21.19 7.33 4.93
N ARG A 69 21.68 6.85 3.80
CA ARG A 69 23.10 7.01 3.42
C ARG A 69 23.56 8.45 3.46
N TYR A 70 22.67 9.39 3.09
CA TYR A 70 22.99 10.82 3.01
C TYR A 70 22.37 11.62 4.14
N GLY A 71 21.60 10.99 5.00
CA GLY A 71 20.87 11.69 6.06
C GLY A 71 19.86 12.70 5.55
N LYS A 72 19.31 12.47 4.34
CA LYS A 72 18.40 13.41 3.68
C LYS A 72 16.98 12.92 3.74
N THR A 73 16.06 13.77 4.23
CA THR A 73 14.63 13.47 4.32
C THR A 73 13.81 14.50 3.58
N LEU A 74 12.83 14.01 2.80
CA LEU A 74 11.83 14.84 2.16
C LEU A 74 10.45 14.46 2.69
N PHE A 75 9.58 15.45 2.88
CA PHE A 75 8.24 15.27 3.40
C PHE A 75 7.20 15.56 2.32
N TYR A 76 6.17 14.73 2.27
CA TYR A 76 5.09 14.83 1.30
C TYR A 76 3.76 14.63 2.00
N PRO A 77 2.69 15.31 1.57
CA PRO A 77 1.34 14.94 2.02
C PRO A 77 0.99 13.54 1.49
N LEU A 78 0.35 12.73 2.31
CA LEU A 78 -0.04 11.37 1.93
C LEU A 78 -0.96 11.36 0.71
N SER A 79 -1.77 12.41 0.53
CA SER A 79 -2.66 12.56 -0.63
C SER A 79 -1.96 12.49 -1.98
N LYS A 80 -0.64 12.69 -2.02
CA LYS A 80 0.17 12.61 -3.24
C LYS A 80 0.72 11.21 -3.50
N SER A 81 0.47 10.26 -2.62
CA SER A 81 0.99 8.89 -2.72
C SER A 81 -0.09 7.91 -3.13
N THR A 82 0.31 6.88 -3.89
CA THR A 82 -0.57 5.75 -4.23
C THR A 82 -0.94 4.93 -2.99
N PHE A 83 -0.16 5.02 -1.91
CA PHE A 83 -0.45 4.33 -0.66
C PHE A 83 -1.74 4.82 0.02
N ILE A 84 -2.21 6.02 -0.32
CA ILE A 84 -3.44 6.57 0.28
C ILE A 84 -4.64 5.62 0.12
N ASN A 85 -4.66 4.86 -0.96
CA ASN A 85 -5.79 3.99 -1.27
C ASN A 85 -5.85 2.74 -0.40
N ILE A 86 -4.76 2.37 0.27
CA ILE A 86 -4.69 1.13 1.06
C ILE A 86 -4.51 1.36 2.57
N LEU A 87 -4.27 2.60 3.01
CA LEU A 87 -3.91 2.88 4.40
C LEU A 87 -5.10 3.14 5.33
N GLY A 88 -6.26 3.42 4.78
CA GLY A 88 -7.48 3.61 5.55
C GLY A 88 -8.41 2.41 5.39
N LYS A 89 -8.64 1.64 6.46
CA LYS A 89 -9.46 0.44 6.39
C LYS A 89 -10.89 0.75 5.94
N ASN A 90 -11.53 1.74 6.53
CA ASN A 90 -12.91 2.11 6.20
C ASN A 90 -13.04 2.60 4.76
N GLU A 91 -12.08 3.41 4.31
CA GLU A 91 -12.04 3.89 2.93
C GLU A 91 -11.84 2.74 1.94
N LEU A 92 -10.96 1.81 2.27
CA LEU A 92 -10.70 0.63 1.43
C LEU A 92 -11.95 -0.25 1.31
N ILE A 93 -12.64 -0.49 2.42
CA ILE A 93 -13.89 -1.27 2.41
C ILE A 93 -14.95 -0.58 1.56
N LYS A 94 -15.07 0.74 1.66
CA LYS A 94 -15.99 1.53 0.84
C LYS A 94 -15.67 1.39 -0.65
N ILE A 95 -14.39 1.50 -1.00
CA ILE A 95 -13.92 1.31 -2.38
C ILE A 95 -14.30 -0.07 -2.89
N ILE A 96 -14.07 -1.10 -2.10
CA ILE A 96 -14.40 -2.48 -2.48
C ILE A 96 -15.90 -2.64 -2.74
N ASN A 97 -16.74 -2.10 -1.86
CA ASN A 97 -18.19 -2.21 -1.99
C ASN A 97 -18.73 -1.48 -3.22
N GLU A 98 -18.17 -0.33 -3.55
CA GLU A 98 -18.69 0.55 -4.61
C GLU A 98 -18.07 0.29 -5.98
N SER A 99 -17.05 -0.53 -6.07
CA SER A 99 -16.24 -0.65 -7.28
C SER A 99 -16.57 -1.89 -8.10
N SER A 100 -16.19 -1.85 -9.36
CA SER A 100 -16.27 -2.99 -10.27
C SER A 100 -15.27 -4.07 -9.89
N THR A 101 -15.63 -5.31 -10.11
CA THR A 101 -14.78 -6.48 -9.82
C THR A 101 -14.55 -7.29 -11.09
N ILE A 102 -13.29 -7.59 -11.37
CA ILE A 102 -12.89 -8.52 -12.42
C ILE A 102 -12.08 -9.64 -11.78
N ILE A 103 -12.51 -10.88 -11.98
CA ILE A 103 -11.85 -12.05 -11.41
C ILE A 103 -11.08 -12.78 -12.51
N ASP A 104 -9.77 -12.86 -12.34
CA ASP A 104 -8.88 -13.66 -13.20
C ASP A 104 -8.04 -14.55 -12.26
N ASN A 105 -6.72 -14.42 -12.27
CA ASN A 105 -5.85 -15.07 -11.28
C ASN A 105 -5.94 -14.37 -9.92
N TYR A 106 -6.53 -13.19 -9.87
CA TYR A 106 -6.77 -12.39 -8.68
C TYR A 106 -8.19 -11.87 -8.68
N VAL A 107 -8.65 -11.40 -7.51
CA VAL A 107 -9.85 -10.58 -7.42
C VAL A 107 -9.39 -9.13 -7.58
N ASN A 108 -9.74 -8.51 -8.71
CA ASN A 108 -9.33 -7.15 -9.04
C ASN A 108 -10.45 -6.18 -8.76
N ILE A 109 -10.18 -5.18 -7.94
CA ILE A 109 -11.10 -4.07 -7.65
C ILE A 109 -10.63 -2.87 -8.45
N ILE A 110 -11.48 -2.37 -9.34
CA ILE A 110 -11.13 -1.29 -10.27
C ILE A 110 -11.96 -0.06 -9.96
N PHE A 111 -11.29 1.08 -9.77
CA PHE A 111 -11.95 2.33 -9.40
C PHE A 111 -11.13 3.55 -9.86
N ILE A 112 -11.76 4.72 -9.79
CA ILE A 112 -11.09 6.01 -9.99
C ILE A 112 -10.85 6.58 -8.60
N ASP A 113 -9.59 6.88 -8.29
CA ASP A 113 -9.22 7.36 -6.96
C ASP A 113 -9.50 8.87 -6.77
N LYS A 114 -9.18 9.38 -5.58
CA LYS A 114 -9.38 10.79 -5.22
C LYS A 114 -8.62 11.76 -6.12
N ASN A 115 -7.54 11.30 -6.75
CA ASN A 115 -6.72 12.08 -7.66
C ASN A 115 -7.17 11.93 -9.12
N ASN A 116 -8.33 11.32 -9.36
CA ASN A 116 -8.89 11.04 -10.69
C ASN A 116 -8.00 10.08 -11.50
N ILE A 117 -7.34 9.16 -10.81
CA ILE A 117 -6.46 8.17 -11.42
C ILE A 117 -7.11 6.80 -11.37
N LYS A 118 -7.15 6.12 -12.52
CA LYS A 118 -7.64 4.74 -12.58
C LYS A 118 -6.70 3.84 -11.77
N THR A 119 -7.25 3.15 -10.81
CA THR A 119 -6.50 2.31 -9.87
C THR A 119 -7.12 0.93 -9.81
N LEU A 120 -6.26 -0.07 -9.67
CA LEU A 120 -6.66 -1.46 -9.53
C LEU A 120 -6.01 -2.01 -8.29
N ILE A 121 -6.79 -2.57 -7.37
CA ILE A 121 -6.28 -3.27 -6.20
C ILE A 121 -6.55 -4.76 -6.38
N LYS A 122 -5.51 -5.57 -6.19
CA LYS A 122 -5.58 -7.02 -6.34
C LYS A 122 -5.63 -7.71 -5.00
N PHE A 123 -6.49 -8.71 -4.89
CA PHE A 123 -6.54 -9.60 -3.73
C PHE A 123 -6.34 -11.04 -4.20
N ASP A 124 -5.68 -11.84 -3.39
CA ASP A 124 -5.46 -13.24 -3.67
C ASP A 124 -6.81 -13.98 -3.78
N LYS A 125 -6.93 -14.82 -4.78
CA LYS A 125 -8.19 -15.52 -5.09
C LYS A 125 -8.50 -16.65 -4.11
N LYS A 126 -7.49 -17.15 -3.41
CA LYS A 126 -7.64 -18.28 -2.46
C LYS A 126 -7.78 -17.77 -1.02
N LYS A 127 -6.91 -16.84 -0.62
CA LYS A 127 -6.84 -16.33 0.76
C LYS A 127 -7.57 -15.01 0.94
N PHE A 128 -7.89 -14.31 -0.15
CA PHE A 128 -8.57 -13.01 -0.15
C PHE A 128 -7.81 -11.94 0.63
N LEU A 129 -6.48 -12.03 0.62
CA LEU A 129 -5.58 -11.04 1.20
C LEU A 129 -5.02 -10.14 0.10
N LEU A 130 -4.61 -8.96 0.48
CA LEU A 130 -4.01 -7.99 -0.44
C LEU A 130 -2.80 -8.60 -1.15
N ALA A 131 -2.76 -8.50 -2.47
CA ALA A 131 -1.69 -9.04 -3.32
C ALA A 131 -0.95 -7.94 -4.09
N GLY A 132 -1.49 -6.74 -4.17
CA GLY A 132 -0.85 -5.63 -4.85
C GLY A 132 -1.83 -4.61 -5.39
N TRP A 133 -1.29 -3.63 -6.11
CA TRP A 133 -2.11 -2.62 -6.79
C TRP A 133 -1.38 -2.05 -7.97
N THR A 134 -2.13 -1.45 -8.87
CA THR A 134 -1.64 -0.76 -10.05
C THR A 134 -2.26 0.61 -10.12
N SER A 135 -1.45 1.62 -10.39
CA SER A 135 -1.87 2.99 -10.53
C SER A 135 -1.06 3.67 -11.63
N PHE A 136 -1.24 4.96 -11.82
CA PHE A 136 -0.49 5.76 -12.78
C PHE A 136 -0.01 7.03 -12.12
N ASP A 137 1.20 7.47 -12.47
CA ASP A 137 1.70 8.75 -11.99
C ASP A 137 1.17 9.91 -12.85
N GLN A 138 1.56 11.14 -12.53
CA GLN A 138 1.13 12.35 -13.24
C GLN A 138 1.57 12.38 -14.71
N TYR A 139 2.57 11.58 -15.08
CA TYR A 139 3.08 11.47 -16.46
C TYR A 139 2.49 10.27 -17.19
N ASN A 140 1.46 9.65 -16.61
CA ASN A 140 0.81 8.45 -17.14
C ASN A 140 1.72 7.21 -17.20
N ASN A 141 2.75 7.18 -16.38
CA ASN A 141 3.57 5.98 -16.20
C ASN A 141 2.86 5.00 -15.27
N LYS A 142 2.79 3.76 -15.71
CA LYS A 142 2.18 2.70 -14.91
C LYS A 142 3.08 2.33 -13.74
N ILE A 143 2.50 2.34 -12.54
CA ILE A 143 3.16 1.92 -11.31
C ILE A 143 2.48 0.65 -10.84
N THR A 144 3.24 -0.43 -10.72
CA THR A 144 2.73 -1.72 -10.25
C THR A 144 3.44 -2.10 -8.96
N PHE A 145 2.64 -2.38 -7.92
CA PHE A 145 3.11 -2.93 -6.66
C PHE A 145 2.64 -4.37 -6.55
N GLU A 146 3.59 -5.29 -6.41
CA GLU A 146 3.29 -6.68 -6.11
C GLU A 146 3.77 -6.97 -4.69
N ILE A 147 2.92 -7.57 -3.86
CA ILE A 147 3.25 -7.84 -2.47
C ILE A 147 3.08 -9.30 -2.11
N GLU A 148 3.87 -9.72 -1.13
CA GLU A 148 3.77 -11.04 -0.51
C GLU A 148 3.67 -10.81 1.00
N ILE A 149 2.51 -11.11 1.58
CA ILE A 149 2.29 -10.96 3.02
C ILE A 149 3.08 -12.04 3.77
N THR A 150 3.91 -11.61 4.70
CA THR A 150 4.76 -12.48 5.52
C THR A 150 4.19 -12.70 6.92
N SER A 151 3.41 -11.77 7.44
CA SER A 151 2.73 -11.95 8.73
C SER A 151 1.51 -11.04 8.86
N VAL A 152 0.58 -11.44 9.72
CA VAL A 152 -0.67 -10.72 9.99
C VAL A 152 -0.84 -10.62 11.51
N ASN A 153 -1.25 -9.44 11.97
CA ASN A 153 -1.63 -9.19 13.37
C ASN A 153 -0.55 -9.54 14.38
N GLN A 154 0.67 -9.08 14.13
CA GLN A 154 1.76 -9.20 15.08
C GLN A 154 1.75 -8.03 16.06
N MET A 155 2.41 -8.20 17.21
CA MET A 155 2.65 -7.08 18.11
C MET A 155 3.68 -6.16 17.47
N ILE A 156 3.31 -4.88 17.29
CA ILE A 156 4.18 -3.88 16.67
C ILE A 156 4.32 -2.70 17.62
N ASN A 157 5.56 -2.30 17.87
CA ASN A 157 5.86 -1.09 18.61
C ASN A 157 5.55 0.12 17.71
N ASN A 158 4.63 1.00 18.14
CA ASN A 158 4.26 2.18 17.37
C ASN A 158 5.43 3.13 17.07
N ASN A 159 6.51 3.05 17.83
CA ASN A 159 7.70 3.87 17.59
C ASN A 159 8.35 3.60 16.22
N VAL A 160 8.09 2.45 15.59
CA VAL A 160 8.61 2.17 14.25
C VAL A 160 8.06 3.14 13.20
N PHE A 161 6.90 3.76 13.47
CA PHE A 161 6.26 4.71 12.57
C PHE A 161 6.57 6.17 12.91
N THR A 162 7.50 6.44 13.79
CA THR A 162 7.87 7.80 14.15
C THR A 162 8.49 8.50 12.96
N LEU A 163 7.92 9.65 12.58
CA LEU A 163 8.45 10.44 11.47
C LEU A 163 9.82 11.01 11.85
N PRO A 164 10.77 11.06 10.90
CA PRO A 164 12.04 11.76 11.11
C PRO A 164 11.79 13.23 11.41
N ARG A 165 12.73 13.85 12.12
CA ARG A 165 12.67 15.30 12.37
C ARG A 165 12.94 16.07 11.09
N LYS A 166 12.22 17.18 10.91
CA LYS A 166 12.57 18.18 9.91
C LYS A 166 13.87 18.84 10.37
N GLY A 167 14.93 18.63 9.61
CA GLY A 167 16.23 19.16 9.99
C GLY A 167 16.76 20.18 9.06
#